data_72fba7d75e4139a889eb173c2ea3723f
#
_entry.id   72fba7d75e4139a889eb173c2ea3723f
#
_cell.length_a   1.000
_cell.length_b   1.000
_cell.length_c   1.000
_cell.angle_alpha   90.00
_cell.angle_beta   90.00
_cell.angle_gamma   90.00
#
_symmetry.space_group_name_H-M   'P 1'
#
loop_
_entity.id
_entity.type
_entity.pdbx_description
1 polymer ?
#
loop_
_entity_poly.entity_id
_entity_poly.type
_entity_poly.pdbx_seq_one_letter_code
_entity_poly.pdbx_strand_id
1 'polypeptide(L)'
;MSGRLTSEKLKILAMGTMLLDHAAAAILFGSGLNEMSPLVENIGIAMRLIGRMAFPLYAFLLVQGFMWTRDWSRYAVRVALFALISEIPFNLVLTGDLWYSRAQNTMVTMLIGLICMRMLNTLEKKFCKSAVSEKFLGSVLAIWSVAVSMVAAELMHTDYGAMGILLVVVLFVFRYRPAELVAAGCLAAVLIYGFGFEVLFAWIAFFFISRYNGERGRKLGLMPYVFYPVHLLAVWLVSIIIV
;
A
#
# COMPACT_ATOMS: atom_id res chain seq x y z
N MET A 1 -21.78 10.68 -11.61
CA MET A 1 -22.24 10.53 -10.20
C MET A 1 -21.14 11.08 -9.31
N SER A 2 -21.41 12.15 -8.55
CA SER A 2 -20.43 12.68 -7.57
C SER A 2 -20.16 11.60 -6.51
N GLY A 3 -18.93 11.18 -6.37
CA GLY A 3 -18.52 10.25 -5.32
C GLY A 3 -18.80 10.83 -3.93
N ARG A 4 -19.07 9.98 -2.93
CA ARG A 4 -19.39 10.40 -1.56
C ARG A 4 -18.19 10.37 -0.61
N LEU A 5 -17.03 9.84 -1.08
CA LEU A 5 -15.86 9.62 -0.24
C LEU A 5 -14.74 10.60 -0.58
N THR A 6 -14.22 11.26 0.46
CA THR A 6 -13.01 12.08 0.37
C THR A 6 -11.76 11.26 0.64
N SER A 7 -10.57 11.79 0.29
CA SER A 7 -9.29 11.17 0.64
C SER A 7 -9.12 10.97 2.15
N GLU A 8 -9.68 11.87 2.98
CA GLU A 8 -9.70 11.71 4.44
C GLU A 8 -10.42 10.43 4.86
N LYS A 9 -11.65 10.21 4.35
CA LYS A 9 -12.46 9.03 4.69
C LYS A 9 -11.78 7.74 4.23
N LEU A 10 -11.18 7.74 3.04
CA LEU A 10 -10.41 6.58 2.55
C LEU A 10 -9.18 6.30 3.41
N LYS A 11 -8.48 7.34 3.93
CA LYS A 11 -7.36 7.17 4.87
C LYS A 11 -7.81 6.55 6.18
N ILE A 12 -8.93 7.02 6.74
CA ILE A 12 -9.49 6.46 7.98
C ILE A 12 -9.87 4.99 7.78
N LEU A 13 -10.51 4.67 6.65
CA LEU A 13 -10.85 3.29 6.29
C LEU A 13 -9.59 2.43 6.18
N ALA A 14 -8.56 2.91 5.46
CA ALA A 14 -7.29 2.20 5.30
C ALA A 14 -6.57 1.96 6.63
N MET A 15 -6.54 2.97 7.52
CA MET A 15 -5.97 2.82 8.86
C MET A 15 -6.74 1.80 9.71
N GLY A 16 -8.08 1.82 9.67
CA GLY A 16 -8.91 0.88 10.41
C GLY A 16 -8.73 -0.56 9.93
N THR A 17 -8.77 -0.80 8.63
CA THR A 17 -8.56 -2.15 8.06
C THR A 17 -7.15 -2.66 8.30
N MET A 18 -6.13 -1.82 8.25
CA MET A 18 -4.74 -2.17 8.56
C MET A 18 -4.57 -2.53 10.05
N LEU A 19 -5.20 -1.78 10.96
CA LEU A 19 -5.18 -2.10 12.39
C LEU A 19 -5.79 -3.48 12.66
N LEU A 20 -6.92 -3.81 12.05
CA LEU A 20 -7.56 -5.13 12.17
C LEU A 20 -6.64 -6.24 11.68
N ASP A 21 -5.98 -6.05 10.53
CA ASP A 21 -5.04 -7.02 9.98
C ASP A 21 -3.88 -7.32 10.93
N HIS A 22 -3.21 -6.28 11.41
CA HIS A 22 -2.06 -6.44 12.29
C HIS A 22 -2.44 -6.94 13.68
N ALA A 23 -3.59 -6.52 14.21
CA ALA A 23 -4.09 -7.05 15.47
C ALA A 23 -4.36 -8.56 15.39
N ALA A 24 -5.01 -9.03 14.31
CA ALA A 24 -5.19 -10.46 14.10
C ALA A 24 -3.86 -11.19 13.92
N ALA A 25 -2.93 -10.63 13.13
CA ALA A 25 -1.64 -11.24 12.87
C ALA A 25 -0.82 -11.43 14.15
N ALA A 26 -0.68 -10.39 14.97
CA ALA A 26 0.19 -10.41 16.14
C ALA A 26 -0.48 -11.02 17.38
N ILE A 27 -1.76 -10.71 17.64
CA ILE A 27 -2.43 -11.12 18.87
C ILE A 27 -3.03 -12.52 18.73
N LEU A 28 -3.71 -12.80 17.61
CA LEU A 28 -4.42 -14.06 17.45
C LEU A 28 -3.54 -15.17 16.86
N PHE A 29 -2.69 -14.85 15.89
CA PHE A 29 -1.86 -15.85 15.20
C PHE A 29 -0.38 -15.82 15.60
N GLY A 30 0.11 -14.72 16.18
CA GLY A 30 1.51 -14.56 16.61
C GLY A 30 1.79 -15.01 18.04
N SER A 31 0.77 -15.04 18.89
CA SER A 31 0.93 -15.30 20.33
C SER A 31 1.16 -16.76 20.72
N GLY A 32 1.23 -17.68 19.76
CA GLY A 32 1.42 -19.11 20.06
C GLY A 32 0.28 -19.74 20.87
N LEU A 33 -0.91 -19.14 20.85
CA LEU A 33 -2.12 -19.72 21.44
C LEU A 33 -2.48 -21.00 20.67
N ASN A 34 -1.84 -22.12 21.08
CA ASN A 34 -1.94 -23.42 20.42
C ASN A 34 -3.35 -24.04 20.48
N GLU A 35 -4.26 -23.46 21.27
CA GLU A 35 -5.63 -23.95 21.42
C GLU A 35 -6.63 -22.77 21.40
N MET A 36 -6.73 -22.10 20.24
CA MET A 36 -7.81 -21.12 20.04
C MET A 36 -9.14 -21.87 19.84
N SER A 37 -10.20 -21.36 20.47
CA SER A 37 -11.53 -21.85 20.11
C SER A 37 -11.81 -21.54 18.62
N PRO A 38 -12.58 -22.41 17.92
CA PRO A 38 -12.94 -22.17 16.51
C PRO A 38 -13.57 -20.79 16.25
N LEU A 39 -14.25 -20.24 17.24
CA LEU A 39 -14.82 -18.89 17.16
C LEU A 39 -13.73 -17.82 17.07
N VAL A 40 -12.72 -17.88 17.92
CA VAL A 40 -11.60 -16.91 17.94
C VAL A 40 -10.78 -16.99 16.65
N GLU A 41 -10.51 -18.20 16.18
CA GLU A 41 -9.84 -18.44 14.91
C GLU A 41 -10.60 -17.81 13.73
N ASN A 42 -11.92 -18.07 13.63
CA ASN A 42 -12.76 -17.49 12.58
C ASN A 42 -12.82 -15.95 12.64
N ILE A 43 -12.84 -15.37 13.83
CA ILE A 43 -12.75 -13.90 14.01
C ILE A 43 -11.40 -13.40 13.49
N GLY A 44 -10.30 -14.06 13.83
CA GLY A 44 -8.97 -13.71 13.33
C GLY A 44 -8.88 -13.76 11.80
N ILE A 45 -9.39 -14.84 11.20
CA ILE A 45 -9.46 -14.95 9.73
C ILE A 45 -10.28 -13.82 9.13
N ALA A 46 -11.44 -13.49 9.67
CA ALA A 46 -12.28 -12.40 9.18
C ALA A 46 -11.56 -11.04 9.27
N MET A 47 -10.85 -10.77 10.37
CA MET A 47 -10.05 -9.56 10.54
C MET A 47 -8.91 -9.48 9.50
N ARG A 48 -8.21 -10.59 9.23
CA ARG A 48 -7.17 -10.70 8.19
C ARG A 48 -7.74 -10.43 6.80
N LEU A 49 -8.89 -10.99 6.48
CA LEU A 49 -9.57 -10.78 5.20
C LEU A 49 -9.96 -9.30 5.02
N ILE A 50 -10.56 -8.67 6.03
CA ILE A 50 -10.87 -7.23 6.00
C ILE A 50 -9.59 -6.41 5.81
N GLY A 51 -8.50 -6.82 6.42
CA GLY A 51 -7.19 -6.22 6.30
C GLY A 51 -6.65 -6.13 4.88
N ARG A 52 -7.03 -7.07 3.99
CA ARG A 52 -6.62 -7.06 2.57
C ARG A 52 -7.05 -5.79 1.81
N MET A 53 -8.01 -5.04 2.34
CA MET A 53 -8.43 -3.76 1.79
C MET A 53 -7.37 -2.66 1.98
N ALA A 54 -6.52 -2.75 2.99
CA ALA A 54 -5.61 -1.67 3.39
C ALA A 54 -4.63 -1.30 2.27
N PHE A 55 -3.93 -2.27 1.69
CA PHE A 55 -2.89 -2.00 0.70
C PHE A 55 -3.41 -1.34 -0.59
N PRO A 56 -4.49 -1.81 -1.25
CA PRO A 56 -5.05 -1.13 -2.41
C PRO A 56 -5.49 0.31 -2.10
N LEU A 57 -6.07 0.55 -0.90
CA LEU A 57 -6.44 1.90 -0.47
C LEU A 57 -5.22 2.80 -0.30
N TYR A 58 -4.14 2.32 0.36
CA TYR A 58 -2.91 3.08 0.52
C TYR A 58 -2.18 3.31 -0.80
N ALA A 59 -2.12 2.32 -1.70
CA ALA A 59 -1.56 2.48 -3.03
C ALA A 59 -2.30 3.57 -3.85
N PHE A 60 -3.63 3.56 -3.81
CA PHE A 60 -4.44 4.62 -4.40
C PHE A 60 -4.16 5.99 -3.77
N LEU A 61 -4.13 6.06 -2.45
CA LEU A 61 -3.85 7.31 -1.72
C LEU A 61 -2.44 7.83 -1.95
N LEU A 62 -1.46 6.94 -2.18
CA LEU A 62 -0.10 7.30 -2.59
C LEU A 62 -0.10 8.00 -3.95
N VAL A 63 -0.83 7.44 -4.93
CA VAL A 63 -1.00 8.05 -6.26
C VAL A 63 -1.68 9.41 -6.14
N GLN A 64 -2.76 9.53 -5.37
CA GLN A 64 -3.43 10.82 -5.12
C GLN A 64 -2.49 11.83 -4.44
N GLY A 65 -1.72 11.39 -3.46
CA GLY A 65 -0.71 12.21 -2.77
C GLY A 65 0.36 12.73 -3.74
N PHE A 66 0.84 11.88 -4.64
CA PHE A 66 1.79 12.24 -5.69
C PHE A 66 1.20 13.30 -6.65
N MET A 67 -0.05 13.15 -7.06
CA MET A 67 -0.73 14.09 -7.95
C MET A 67 -0.94 15.46 -7.32
N TRP A 68 -1.14 15.51 -6.00
CA TRP A 68 -1.41 16.76 -5.29
C TRP A 68 -0.18 17.45 -4.70
N THR A 69 0.97 16.75 -4.65
CA THR A 69 2.16 17.35 -4.05
C THR A 69 2.80 18.37 -4.99
N ARG A 70 3.19 19.52 -4.43
CA ARG A 70 4.02 20.52 -5.14
C ARG A 70 5.50 20.19 -5.03
N ASP A 71 5.89 19.56 -3.94
CA ASP A 71 7.28 19.21 -3.63
C ASP A 71 7.39 17.69 -3.44
N TRP A 72 7.78 17.03 -4.53
CA TRP A 72 7.98 15.58 -4.54
C TRP A 72 9.08 15.14 -3.57
N SER A 73 10.17 15.91 -3.47
CA SER A 73 11.32 15.54 -2.63
C SER A 73 10.91 15.48 -1.16
N ARG A 74 10.18 16.49 -0.67
CA ARG A 74 9.66 16.49 0.70
C ARG A 74 8.67 15.35 0.93
N TYR A 75 7.90 14.96 -0.09
CA TYR A 75 7.00 13.81 0.03
C TYR A 75 7.78 12.51 0.15
N ALA A 76 8.78 12.29 -0.72
CA ALA A 76 9.63 11.11 -0.70
C ALA A 76 10.43 10.98 0.61
N VAL A 77 11.06 12.07 1.06
CA VAL A 77 11.79 12.11 2.35
C VAL A 77 10.87 11.74 3.51
N ARG A 78 9.64 12.22 3.51
CA ARG A 78 8.66 11.86 4.56
C ARG A 78 8.32 10.38 4.54
N VAL A 79 8.03 9.80 3.37
CA VAL A 79 7.76 8.37 3.24
C VAL A 79 8.99 7.55 3.67
N ALA A 80 10.20 7.94 3.25
CA ALA A 80 11.45 7.29 3.62
C ALA A 80 11.70 7.33 5.14
N LEU A 81 11.51 8.50 5.76
CA LEU A 81 11.70 8.67 7.19
C LEU A 81 10.76 7.74 7.99
N PHE A 82 9.48 7.71 7.61
CA PHE A 82 8.53 6.82 8.29
C PHE A 82 8.74 5.35 7.93
N ALA A 83 9.28 5.00 6.76
CA ALA A 83 9.73 3.65 6.46
C ALA A 83 10.82 3.20 7.45
N LEU A 84 11.83 4.05 7.69
CA LEU A 84 12.93 3.76 8.64
C LEU A 84 12.42 3.65 10.08
N ILE A 85 11.58 4.59 10.53
CA ILE A 85 11.01 4.58 11.89
C ILE A 85 10.14 3.32 12.11
N SER A 86 9.44 2.86 11.08
CA SER A 86 8.52 1.73 11.17
C SER A 86 9.19 0.37 11.11
N GLU A 87 10.48 0.31 10.77
CA GLU A 87 11.19 -0.96 10.59
C GLU A 87 11.26 -1.76 11.90
N ILE A 88 11.62 -1.10 13.00
CA ILE A 88 11.68 -1.75 14.32
C ILE A 88 10.29 -2.24 14.77
N PRO A 89 9.22 -1.40 14.81
CA PRO A 89 7.88 -1.88 15.13
C PRO A 89 7.39 -3.01 14.21
N PHE A 90 7.72 -2.97 12.93
CA PHE A 90 7.35 -3.99 11.97
C PHE A 90 8.04 -5.34 12.28
N ASN A 91 9.34 -5.33 12.53
CA ASN A 91 10.11 -6.51 12.88
C ASN A 91 9.62 -7.14 14.19
N LEU A 92 9.34 -6.31 15.20
CA LEU A 92 8.78 -6.76 16.48
C LEU A 92 7.44 -7.48 16.33
N VAL A 93 6.55 -6.97 15.46
CA VAL A 93 5.25 -7.62 15.16
C VAL A 93 5.44 -8.91 14.38
N LEU A 94 6.43 -8.95 13.46
CA LEU A 94 6.60 -10.08 12.53
C LEU A 94 7.34 -11.26 13.18
N THR A 95 8.40 -10.98 13.94
CA THR A 95 9.31 -12.01 14.47
C THR A 95 9.59 -11.91 15.97
N GLY A 96 9.21 -10.82 16.62
CA GLY A 96 9.59 -10.50 18.00
C GLY A 96 11.00 -9.92 18.14
N ASP A 97 11.79 -9.84 17.05
CA ASP A 97 13.15 -9.33 17.03
C ASP A 97 13.20 -7.86 16.65
N LEU A 98 14.24 -7.13 17.11
CA LEU A 98 14.47 -5.74 16.70
C LEU A 98 14.94 -5.61 15.25
N TRP A 99 15.57 -6.66 14.71
CA TRP A 99 16.15 -6.67 13.39
C TRP A 99 15.83 -7.95 12.63
N TYR A 100 15.17 -7.81 11.47
CA TYR A 100 14.86 -8.91 10.58
C TYR A 100 15.06 -8.49 9.11
N SER A 101 16.18 -8.93 8.51
CA SER A 101 16.59 -8.50 7.17
C SER A 101 15.81 -9.14 6.00
N ARG A 102 14.99 -10.16 6.28
CA ARG A 102 14.28 -10.93 5.23
C ARG A 102 12.89 -10.37 4.87
N ALA A 103 12.46 -9.33 5.54
CA ALA A 103 11.23 -8.62 5.18
C ALA A 103 11.38 -7.14 5.54
N GLN A 104 10.96 -6.26 4.63
CA GLN A 104 10.91 -4.83 4.84
C GLN A 104 9.47 -4.37 4.88
N ASN A 105 9.18 -3.38 5.72
CA ASN A 105 7.81 -2.90 5.92
C ASN A 105 7.18 -2.29 4.66
N THR A 106 5.85 -2.24 4.61
CA THR A 106 5.04 -1.75 3.48
C THR A 106 5.41 -0.33 3.03
N MET A 107 5.91 0.55 3.93
CA MET A 107 6.32 1.90 3.57
C MET A 107 7.52 1.90 2.61
N VAL A 108 8.38 0.86 2.64
CA VAL A 108 9.48 0.69 1.67
C VAL A 108 8.92 0.40 0.28
N THR A 109 7.92 -0.49 0.16
CA THR A 109 7.18 -0.71 -1.11
C THR A 109 6.60 0.59 -1.64
N MET A 110 5.95 1.39 -0.76
CA MET A 110 5.38 2.69 -1.13
C MET A 110 6.45 3.68 -1.59
N LEU A 111 7.63 3.70 -0.98
CA LEU A 111 8.74 4.57 -1.37
C LEU A 111 9.26 4.20 -2.77
N ILE A 112 9.49 2.92 -3.05
CA ILE A 112 9.92 2.44 -4.37
C ILE A 112 8.86 2.78 -5.43
N GLY A 113 7.57 2.53 -5.12
CA GLY A 113 6.47 2.91 -5.99
C GLY A 113 6.41 4.42 -6.27
N LEU A 114 6.68 5.25 -5.25
CA LEU A 114 6.72 6.71 -5.39
C LEU A 114 7.88 7.16 -6.30
N ILE A 115 9.05 6.55 -6.18
CA ILE A 115 10.21 6.79 -7.06
C ILE A 115 9.87 6.37 -8.49
N CYS A 116 9.29 5.18 -8.69
CA CYS A 116 8.84 4.69 -9.98
C CYS A 116 7.86 5.67 -10.65
N MET A 117 6.83 6.12 -9.92
CA MET A 117 5.88 7.13 -10.42
C MET A 117 6.58 8.44 -10.84
N ARG A 118 7.59 8.87 -10.11
CA ARG A 118 8.38 10.06 -10.47
C ARG A 118 9.12 9.86 -11.79
N MET A 119 9.74 8.70 -12.00
CA MET A 119 10.42 8.35 -13.24
C MET A 119 9.43 8.34 -14.41
N LEU A 120 8.31 7.64 -14.26
CA LEU A 120 7.25 7.57 -15.28
C LEU A 120 6.69 8.96 -15.64
N ASN A 121 6.38 9.78 -14.65
CA ASN A 121 5.88 11.15 -14.87
C ASN A 121 6.91 12.05 -15.58
N THR A 122 8.19 11.86 -15.30
CA THR A 122 9.27 12.60 -15.98
C THR A 122 9.38 12.19 -17.44
N LEU A 123 9.32 10.89 -17.73
CA LEU A 123 9.34 10.35 -19.09
C LEU A 123 8.08 10.79 -19.87
N GLU A 124 6.91 10.69 -19.26
CA GLU A 124 5.64 11.15 -19.88
C GLU A 124 5.77 12.62 -20.32
N LYS A 125 6.23 13.51 -19.43
CA LYS A 125 6.41 14.94 -19.74
C LYS A 125 7.45 15.19 -20.82
N LYS A 126 8.55 14.43 -20.83
CA LYS A 126 9.63 14.59 -21.79
C LYS A 126 9.20 14.16 -23.19
N PHE A 127 8.51 13.03 -23.31
CA PHE A 127 8.25 12.38 -24.60
C PHE A 127 6.81 12.58 -25.15
N CYS A 128 5.89 13.21 -24.39
CA CYS A 128 4.49 13.34 -24.84
C CYS A 128 4.31 14.11 -26.15
N LYS A 129 5.19 15.10 -26.45
CA LYS A 129 5.15 15.94 -27.65
C LYS A 129 6.21 15.58 -28.69
N SER A 130 6.98 14.52 -28.45
CA SER A 130 8.09 14.10 -29.30
C SER A 130 7.64 13.33 -30.57
N ALA A 131 8.56 13.13 -31.50
CA ALA A 131 8.36 12.30 -32.67
C ALA A 131 8.07 10.82 -32.29
N VAL A 132 7.54 10.03 -33.22
CA VAL A 132 7.13 8.63 -32.97
C VAL A 132 8.31 7.78 -32.47
N SER A 133 9.49 7.94 -33.07
CA SER A 133 10.71 7.22 -32.64
C SER A 133 11.11 7.54 -31.20
N GLU A 134 11.00 8.80 -30.79
CA GLU A 134 11.31 9.24 -29.43
C GLU A 134 10.23 8.76 -28.43
N LYS A 135 8.96 8.71 -28.83
CA LYS A 135 7.89 8.11 -28.01
C LYS A 135 8.13 6.63 -27.79
N PHE A 136 8.62 5.92 -28.79
CA PHE A 136 9.02 4.52 -28.63
C PHE A 136 10.14 4.37 -27.59
N LEU A 137 11.19 5.19 -27.70
CA LEU A 137 12.25 5.23 -26.68
C LEU A 137 11.70 5.54 -25.28
N GLY A 138 10.79 6.53 -25.17
CA GLY A 138 10.12 6.86 -23.93
C GLY A 138 9.35 5.68 -23.33
N SER A 139 8.67 4.90 -24.17
CA SER A 139 7.95 3.69 -23.73
C SER A 139 8.90 2.58 -23.23
N VAL A 140 10.00 2.36 -23.95
CA VAL A 140 11.04 1.40 -23.52
C VAL A 140 11.62 1.81 -22.16
N LEU A 141 11.97 3.09 -21.99
CA LEU A 141 12.49 3.59 -20.71
C LEU A 141 11.45 3.49 -19.59
N ALA A 142 10.17 3.68 -19.88
CA ALA A 142 9.10 3.50 -18.91
C ALA A 142 8.99 2.04 -18.46
N ILE A 143 9.01 1.08 -19.38
CA ILE A 143 9.00 -0.36 -19.07
C ILE A 143 10.22 -0.72 -18.22
N TRP A 144 11.42 -0.24 -18.58
CA TRP A 144 12.64 -0.44 -17.80
C TRP A 144 12.54 0.15 -16.39
N SER A 145 11.97 1.34 -16.25
CA SER A 145 11.78 1.96 -14.93
C SER A 145 10.89 1.12 -14.02
N VAL A 146 9.82 0.54 -14.58
CA VAL A 146 8.92 -0.37 -13.85
C VAL A 146 9.66 -1.66 -13.50
N ALA A 147 10.34 -2.30 -14.46
CA ALA A 147 11.07 -3.54 -14.25
C ALA A 147 12.13 -3.40 -13.16
N VAL A 148 12.94 -2.34 -13.21
CA VAL A 148 13.96 -2.07 -12.19
C VAL A 148 13.34 -1.85 -10.82
N SER A 149 12.21 -1.14 -10.73
CA SER A 149 11.51 -0.92 -9.47
C SER A 149 10.91 -2.21 -8.90
N MET A 150 10.38 -3.08 -9.76
CA MET A 150 9.88 -4.41 -9.36
C MET A 150 11.02 -5.31 -8.84
N VAL A 151 12.14 -5.36 -9.57
CA VAL A 151 13.32 -6.12 -9.15
C VAL A 151 13.89 -5.57 -7.83
N ALA A 152 13.95 -4.25 -7.65
CA ALA A 152 14.40 -3.64 -6.42
C ALA A 152 13.50 -4.02 -5.23
N ALA A 153 12.17 -4.04 -5.41
CA ALA A 153 11.24 -4.45 -4.38
C ALA A 153 11.41 -5.92 -3.97
N GLU A 154 11.67 -6.82 -4.92
CA GLU A 154 11.96 -8.23 -4.63
C GLU A 154 13.30 -8.41 -3.93
N LEU A 155 14.36 -7.80 -4.43
CA LEU A 155 15.70 -7.91 -3.82
C LEU A 155 15.76 -7.34 -2.40
N MET A 156 14.96 -6.31 -2.13
CA MET A 156 14.83 -5.74 -0.78
C MET A 156 13.83 -6.52 0.09
N HIS A 157 13.19 -7.56 -0.42
CA HIS A 157 12.17 -8.35 0.29
C HIS A 157 11.07 -7.48 0.90
N THR A 158 10.55 -6.50 0.13
CA THR A 158 9.50 -5.63 0.62
C THR A 158 8.16 -6.38 0.76
N ASP A 159 7.32 -5.98 1.69
CA ASP A 159 6.08 -6.66 2.11
C ASP A 159 5.17 -7.09 0.94
N TYR A 160 5.02 -6.24 -0.08
CA TYR A 160 4.23 -6.56 -1.28
C TYR A 160 5.06 -6.83 -2.54
N GLY A 161 6.39 -6.77 -2.45
CA GLY A 161 7.31 -7.10 -3.55
C GLY A 161 6.99 -6.42 -4.88
N ALA A 162 7.32 -7.11 -5.96
CA ALA A 162 7.09 -6.64 -7.33
C ALA A 162 5.62 -6.39 -7.65
N MET A 163 4.71 -7.21 -7.12
CA MET A 163 3.28 -7.07 -7.40
C MET A 163 2.69 -5.82 -6.74
N GLY A 164 3.21 -5.42 -5.58
CA GLY A 164 2.87 -4.14 -4.95
C GLY A 164 3.26 -2.94 -5.82
N ILE A 165 4.45 -2.98 -6.42
CA ILE A 165 4.89 -1.96 -7.38
C ILE A 165 3.99 -1.95 -8.62
N LEU A 166 3.66 -3.12 -9.16
CA LEU A 166 2.76 -3.24 -10.31
C LEU A 166 1.41 -2.59 -10.03
N LEU A 167 0.82 -2.83 -8.85
CA LEU A 167 -0.44 -2.19 -8.46
C LEU A 167 -0.32 -0.66 -8.42
N VAL A 168 0.73 -0.12 -7.79
CA VAL A 168 0.97 1.34 -7.75
C VAL A 168 1.10 1.91 -9.16
N VAL A 169 1.84 1.23 -10.05
CA VAL A 169 2.03 1.64 -11.46
C VAL A 169 0.70 1.61 -12.22
N VAL A 170 -0.08 0.56 -12.09
CA VAL A 170 -1.41 0.43 -12.72
C VAL A 170 -2.31 1.58 -12.28
N LEU A 171 -2.41 1.84 -10.99
CA LEU A 171 -3.21 2.95 -10.46
C LEU A 171 -2.71 4.32 -10.96
N PHE A 172 -1.39 4.48 -11.14
CA PHE A 172 -0.81 5.71 -11.66
C PHE A 172 -1.08 5.87 -13.16
N VAL A 173 -0.96 4.83 -13.96
CA VAL A 173 -1.20 4.87 -15.41
C VAL A 173 -2.66 5.23 -15.71
N PHE A 174 -3.59 4.63 -14.98
CA PHE A 174 -5.02 4.87 -15.17
C PHE A 174 -5.60 6.02 -14.32
N ARG A 175 -4.76 6.85 -13.69
CA ARG A 175 -5.16 7.90 -12.72
C ARG A 175 -6.21 8.89 -13.21
N TYR A 176 -6.34 9.07 -14.53
CA TYR A 176 -7.32 9.96 -15.16
C TYR A 176 -8.54 9.22 -15.75
N ARG A 177 -8.61 7.92 -15.58
CA ARG A 177 -9.63 7.03 -16.14
C ARG A 177 -10.23 6.15 -15.05
N PRO A 178 -11.24 6.66 -14.30
CA PRO A 178 -11.71 5.99 -13.07
C PRO A 178 -12.23 4.58 -13.29
N ALA A 179 -12.91 4.30 -14.39
CA ALA A 179 -13.44 2.97 -14.67
C ALA A 179 -12.31 1.97 -14.97
N GLU A 180 -11.36 2.37 -15.82
CA GLU A 180 -10.19 1.55 -16.15
C GLU A 180 -9.26 1.38 -14.95
N LEU A 181 -9.12 2.41 -14.09
CA LEU A 181 -8.36 2.32 -12.85
C LEU A 181 -8.91 1.23 -11.94
N VAL A 182 -10.23 1.20 -11.74
CA VAL A 182 -10.88 0.18 -10.91
C VAL A 182 -10.72 -1.20 -11.54
N ALA A 183 -11.01 -1.36 -12.83
CA ALA A 183 -10.90 -2.64 -13.52
C ALA A 183 -9.47 -3.19 -13.50
N ALA A 184 -8.49 -2.36 -13.89
CA ALA A 184 -7.08 -2.75 -13.91
C ALA A 184 -6.52 -2.99 -12.49
N GLY A 185 -6.97 -2.20 -11.51
CA GLY A 185 -6.62 -2.40 -10.11
C GLY A 185 -7.17 -3.72 -9.56
N CYS A 186 -8.41 -4.09 -9.88
CA CYS A 186 -8.98 -5.38 -9.52
C CYS A 186 -8.20 -6.55 -10.14
N LEU A 187 -7.76 -6.42 -11.40
CA LEU A 187 -6.92 -7.43 -12.06
C LEU A 187 -5.54 -7.52 -11.40
N ALA A 188 -4.91 -6.39 -11.09
CA ALA A 188 -3.63 -6.38 -10.38
C ALA A 188 -3.74 -6.99 -8.96
N ALA A 189 -4.86 -6.80 -8.27
CA ALA A 189 -5.11 -7.43 -6.97
C ALA A 189 -5.13 -8.96 -7.04
N VAL A 190 -5.59 -9.55 -8.16
CA VAL A 190 -5.52 -11.00 -8.37
C VAL A 190 -4.08 -11.51 -8.39
N LEU A 191 -3.14 -10.72 -8.91
CA LEU A 191 -1.71 -11.08 -8.94
C LEU A 191 -1.08 -11.03 -7.55
N ILE A 192 -1.61 -10.21 -6.63
CA ILE A 192 -1.13 -10.10 -5.24
C ILE A 192 -1.73 -11.20 -4.37
N TYR A 193 -3.05 -11.41 -4.46
CA TYR A 193 -3.81 -12.23 -3.51
C TYR A 193 -4.25 -13.59 -4.09
N GLY A 194 -4.02 -13.84 -5.39
CA GLY A 194 -4.51 -15.04 -6.07
C GLY A 194 -6.03 -15.01 -6.27
N PHE A 195 -6.61 -16.18 -6.46
CA PHE A 195 -8.06 -16.40 -6.64
C PHE A 195 -8.77 -16.83 -5.34
N GLY A 196 -8.16 -16.58 -4.18
CA GLY A 196 -8.73 -16.87 -2.86
C GLY A 196 -9.77 -15.85 -2.40
N PHE A 197 -10.27 -16.02 -1.17
CA PHE A 197 -11.20 -15.07 -0.56
C PHE A 197 -10.57 -13.70 -0.31
N GLU A 198 -9.24 -13.63 -0.19
CA GLU A 198 -8.47 -12.40 0.04
C GLU A 198 -8.69 -11.38 -1.07
N VAL A 199 -8.76 -11.83 -2.34
CA VAL A 199 -8.95 -10.93 -3.48
C VAL A 199 -10.33 -10.25 -3.47
N LEU A 200 -11.35 -10.92 -2.94
CA LEU A 200 -12.70 -10.33 -2.82
C LEU A 200 -12.67 -9.09 -1.92
N PHE A 201 -11.94 -9.16 -0.81
CA PHE A 201 -11.79 -8.02 0.09
C PHE A 201 -10.94 -6.90 -0.53
N ALA A 202 -9.89 -7.24 -1.29
CA ALA A 202 -9.16 -6.25 -2.07
C ALA A 202 -10.07 -5.57 -3.12
N TRP A 203 -11.01 -6.29 -3.74
CA TRP A 203 -12.00 -5.72 -4.67
C TRP A 203 -12.99 -4.79 -3.96
N ILE A 204 -13.36 -5.07 -2.70
CA ILE A 204 -14.16 -4.15 -1.89
C ILE A 204 -13.43 -2.80 -1.72
N ALA A 205 -12.11 -2.80 -1.58
CA ALA A 205 -11.34 -1.55 -1.57
C ALA A 205 -11.54 -0.75 -2.87
N PHE A 206 -11.56 -1.41 -4.04
CA PHE A 206 -11.83 -0.75 -5.32
C PHE A 206 -13.27 -0.24 -5.46
N PHE A 207 -14.24 -0.89 -4.80
CA PHE A 207 -15.59 -0.32 -4.68
C PHE A 207 -15.54 1.01 -3.91
N PHE A 208 -14.82 1.13 -2.81
CA PHE A 208 -14.66 2.40 -2.10
C PHE A 208 -13.87 3.43 -2.92
N ILE A 209 -12.82 3.02 -3.63
CA ILE A 209 -12.05 3.88 -4.54
C ILE A 209 -12.96 4.43 -5.66
N SER A 210 -13.88 3.63 -6.22
CA SER A 210 -14.83 4.06 -7.24
C SER A 210 -15.80 5.15 -6.75
N ARG A 211 -15.99 5.27 -5.44
CA ARG A 211 -16.83 6.29 -4.80
C ARG A 211 -16.06 7.55 -4.40
N TYR A 212 -14.78 7.61 -4.71
CA TYR A 212 -13.96 8.77 -4.45
C TYR A 212 -14.41 9.98 -5.28
N ASN A 213 -14.54 11.15 -4.63
CA ASN A 213 -15.07 12.37 -5.25
C ASN A 213 -14.01 13.35 -5.75
N GLY A 214 -12.71 12.99 -5.66
CA GLY A 214 -11.60 13.87 -6.04
C GLY A 214 -11.20 14.89 -4.97
N GLU A 215 -11.87 14.93 -3.81
CA GLU A 215 -11.60 15.91 -2.76
C GLU A 215 -10.70 15.36 -1.66
N ARG A 216 -9.92 16.25 -1.03
CA ARG A 216 -9.04 15.87 0.08
C ARG A 216 -9.77 15.58 1.37
N GLY A 217 -10.89 16.26 1.64
CA GLY A 217 -11.51 16.31 2.95
C GLY A 217 -10.65 17.10 3.96
N ARG A 218 -10.80 16.79 5.26
CA ARG A 218 -10.00 17.41 6.32
C ARG A 218 -8.53 17.04 6.20
N LYS A 219 -7.65 17.97 6.56
CA LYS A 219 -6.20 17.73 6.57
C LYS A 219 -5.83 16.91 7.79
N LEU A 220 -5.47 15.64 7.62
CA LEU A 220 -4.97 14.78 8.69
C LEU A 220 -3.48 15.01 9.03
N GLY A 221 -2.79 15.89 8.28
CA GLY A 221 -1.38 16.21 8.52
C GLY A 221 -0.47 14.97 8.44
N LEU A 222 0.34 14.77 9.46
CA LEU A 222 1.24 13.61 9.58
C LEU A 222 0.57 12.38 10.19
N MET A 223 -0.68 12.47 10.67
CA MET A 223 -1.38 11.40 11.35
C MET A 223 -1.31 10.05 10.62
N PRO A 224 -1.57 9.94 9.30
CA PRO A 224 -1.49 8.64 8.62
C PRO A 224 -0.09 8.01 8.60
N TYR A 225 0.96 8.85 8.65
CA TYR A 225 2.35 8.36 8.71
C TYR A 225 2.71 7.91 10.12
N VAL A 226 2.38 8.72 11.14
CA VAL A 226 2.63 8.40 12.55
C VAL A 226 1.82 7.18 13.00
N PHE A 227 0.61 7.03 12.47
CA PHE A 227 -0.25 5.89 12.78
C PHE A 227 0.45 4.55 12.47
N TYR A 228 1.21 4.47 11.35
CA TYR A 228 1.82 3.22 10.92
C TYR A 228 2.80 2.63 11.96
N PRO A 229 3.85 3.31 12.43
CA PRO A 229 4.72 2.76 13.46
C PRO A 229 4.03 2.65 14.84
N VAL A 230 3.13 3.58 15.18
CA VAL A 230 2.49 3.60 16.49
C VAL A 230 1.53 2.42 16.68
N HIS A 231 0.68 2.11 15.70
CA HIS A 231 -0.24 0.99 15.84
C HIS A 231 0.49 -0.36 15.83
N LEU A 232 1.58 -0.51 15.05
CA LEU A 232 2.41 -1.71 15.09
C LEU A 232 3.00 -1.93 16.48
N LEU A 233 3.59 -0.88 17.06
CA LEU A 233 4.13 -0.94 18.41
C LEU A 233 3.05 -1.25 19.46
N ALA A 234 1.87 -0.61 19.35
CA ALA A 234 0.75 -0.86 20.25
C ALA A 234 0.25 -2.30 20.15
N VAL A 235 0.10 -2.84 18.95
CA VAL A 235 -0.33 -4.22 18.74
C VAL A 235 0.70 -5.21 19.28
N TRP A 236 2.00 -4.97 19.06
CA TRP A 236 3.08 -5.77 19.64
C TRP A 236 3.06 -5.75 21.17
N LEU A 237 2.93 -4.57 21.79
CA LEU A 237 2.84 -4.46 23.26
C LEU A 237 1.64 -5.23 23.82
N VAL A 238 0.49 -5.17 23.14
CA VAL A 238 -0.69 -5.93 23.55
C VAL A 238 -0.44 -7.43 23.40
N SER A 239 0.21 -7.89 22.33
CA SER A 239 0.48 -9.31 22.13
C SER A 239 1.36 -9.90 23.23
N ILE A 240 2.39 -9.20 23.71
CA ILE A 240 3.26 -9.68 24.81
C ILE A 240 2.61 -9.62 26.21
N ILE A 241 1.51 -8.87 26.37
CA ILE A 241 0.76 -8.82 27.65
C ILE A 241 -0.26 -9.97 27.74
N ILE A 242 -0.80 -10.41 26.58
CA ILE A 242 -1.84 -11.43 26.53
C ILE A 242 -1.24 -12.86 26.55
N VAL A 243 0.02 -13.00 26.11
CA VAL A 243 0.79 -14.25 26.14
C VAL A 243 1.51 -14.40 27.46
#